data_3e282e008bc7a29d467886df433e7ddd
#
_entry.id   3e282e008bc7a29d467886df433e7ddd
#
_cell.length_a   1.000
_cell.length_b   1.000
_cell.length_c   1.000
_cell.angle_alpha   90.00
_cell.angle_beta   90.00
_cell.angle_gamma   90.00
#
_symmetry.space_group_name_H-M   'P 1'
#
loop_
_entity.id
_entity.type
_entity.pdbx_description
1 polymer ?
#
loop_
_entity_poly.entity_id
_entity_poly.type
_entity_poly.pdbx_seq_one_letter_code
_entity_poly.pdbx_strand_id
1 'polypeptide(L)'
;MKKTTGAILYNGQLGTVTRELPELADNQVLVEVHTSLISPGSEMKGAARLRKNPSPADSAPTEFGYSNAGIILETKGDCRGLKPGMRVACMGTGAALHSDYAIVPVNLVVPIPDTVTFEQASYLSLAATSLQAVRRTEVQLGEYGAVLGQGIVGNLAAQLYQLCGAHVLGWETLALRAEIAGKCGITTIDFLKSDPVEPTKEFAAPYGLDFALFAFGGDAEKAFLNIKKCMKVSADGHAMGNITLVGACRVPVDGGAASGNLNIRISSRTGAGYHDHDWELGKDYPAGFVQFTTQRNARELIALIAEKRLLVDPLTTHRIPLENIREAGDLLVEHPDQALGVILTMKH
;
A
#
# COMPACT_ATOMS: atom_id res chain seq x y z
N MET A 1 1.47 -15.05 -27.81
CA MET A 1 2.17 -15.51 -26.57
C MET A 1 1.14 -15.73 -25.49
N LYS A 2 1.28 -16.73 -24.63
CA LYS A 2 0.37 -16.95 -23.50
C LYS A 2 1.00 -16.47 -22.20
N LYS A 3 0.17 -15.98 -21.27
CA LYS A 3 0.55 -15.66 -19.91
C LYS A 3 -0.20 -16.56 -18.92
N THR A 4 0.44 -16.87 -17.80
CA THR A 4 -0.19 -17.47 -16.62
C THR A 4 -0.40 -16.38 -15.57
N THR A 5 -1.61 -16.22 -15.10
CA THR A 5 -1.96 -15.14 -14.16
C THR A 5 -2.76 -15.68 -12.97
N GLY A 6 -2.56 -15.06 -11.82
CA GLY A 6 -3.37 -15.28 -10.63
C GLY A 6 -4.80 -14.77 -10.82
N ALA A 7 -5.77 -15.53 -10.35
CA ALA A 7 -7.17 -15.17 -10.43
C ALA A 7 -7.93 -15.55 -9.15
N ILE A 8 -8.97 -14.78 -8.83
CA ILE A 8 -9.96 -15.10 -7.80
C ILE A 8 -11.05 -15.93 -8.47
N LEU A 9 -11.28 -17.13 -7.96
CA LEU A 9 -12.28 -18.06 -8.46
C LEU A 9 -13.66 -17.74 -7.87
N TYR A 10 -14.72 -18.33 -8.42
CA TYR A 10 -16.11 -18.12 -8.04
C TYR A 10 -16.40 -18.30 -6.53
N ASN A 11 -15.64 -19.16 -5.87
CA ASN A 11 -15.76 -19.48 -4.43
C ASN A 11 -14.77 -18.70 -3.54
N GLY A 12 -14.07 -17.71 -4.09
CA GLY A 12 -13.08 -16.89 -3.38
C GLY A 12 -11.74 -17.57 -3.12
N GLN A 13 -11.50 -18.76 -3.65
CA GLN A 13 -10.18 -19.35 -3.68
C GLN A 13 -9.33 -18.64 -4.72
N LEU A 14 -8.03 -18.57 -4.48
CA LEU A 14 -7.09 -18.14 -5.51
C LEU A 14 -6.68 -19.33 -6.36
N GLY A 15 -6.46 -19.10 -7.63
CA GLY A 15 -5.95 -20.06 -8.58
C GLY A 15 -5.22 -19.38 -9.72
N THR A 16 -4.71 -20.14 -10.67
CA THR A 16 -4.08 -19.61 -11.88
C THR A 16 -4.96 -19.86 -13.11
N VAL A 17 -4.91 -18.95 -14.07
CA VAL A 17 -5.53 -19.09 -15.37
C VAL A 17 -4.53 -18.75 -16.47
N THR A 18 -4.65 -19.43 -17.61
CA THR A 18 -3.84 -19.12 -18.80
C THR A 18 -4.67 -18.27 -19.75
N ARG A 19 -4.08 -17.18 -20.24
CA ARG A 19 -4.71 -16.25 -21.18
C ARG A 19 -3.76 -15.97 -22.36
N GLU A 20 -4.31 -15.60 -23.50
CA GLU A 20 -3.50 -14.98 -24.54
C GLU A 20 -3.03 -13.61 -24.05
N LEU A 21 -1.74 -13.31 -24.28
CA LEU A 21 -1.18 -12.00 -24.02
C LEU A 21 -1.75 -11.03 -25.07
N PRO A 22 -2.35 -9.89 -24.67
CA PRO A 22 -2.81 -8.88 -25.62
C PRO A 22 -1.67 -8.35 -26.48
N GLU A 23 -1.98 -7.72 -27.60
CA GLU A 23 -0.99 -6.99 -28.38
C GLU A 23 -0.52 -5.75 -27.60
N LEU A 24 0.79 -5.49 -27.66
CA LEU A 24 1.38 -4.29 -27.07
C LEU A 24 0.89 -3.05 -27.80
N ALA A 25 0.28 -2.12 -27.10
CA ALA A 25 -0.15 -0.83 -27.65
C ALA A 25 0.95 0.24 -27.51
N ASP A 26 0.77 1.39 -28.15
CA ASP A 26 1.73 2.49 -28.04
C ASP A 26 1.84 2.99 -26.60
N ASN A 27 3.06 3.38 -26.21
CA ASN A 27 3.41 3.85 -24.88
C ASN A 27 3.18 2.81 -23.76
N GLN A 28 3.38 1.54 -24.11
CA GLN A 28 3.36 0.41 -23.17
C GLN A 28 4.67 -0.38 -23.26
N VAL A 29 4.95 -1.10 -22.19
CA VAL A 29 6.06 -2.05 -22.11
C VAL A 29 5.54 -3.44 -21.79
N LEU A 30 6.15 -4.47 -22.38
CA LEU A 30 5.99 -5.86 -21.98
C LEU A 30 7.07 -6.20 -20.96
N VAL A 31 6.66 -6.67 -19.78
CA VAL A 31 7.54 -7.05 -18.69
C VAL A 31 7.44 -8.55 -18.44
N GLU A 32 8.61 -9.22 -18.39
CA GLU A 32 8.77 -10.54 -17.77
C GLU A 32 8.81 -10.34 -16.26
N VAL A 33 7.78 -10.79 -15.57
CA VAL A 33 7.60 -10.53 -14.15
C VAL A 33 8.33 -11.58 -13.32
N HIS A 34 9.21 -11.16 -12.44
CA HIS A 34 9.94 -12.05 -11.53
C HIS A 34 9.24 -12.21 -10.18
N THR A 35 8.68 -11.12 -9.67
CA THR A 35 7.98 -11.12 -8.38
C THR A 35 6.78 -10.19 -8.39
N SER A 36 5.79 -10.50 -7.57
CA SER A 36 4.66 -9.61 -7.29
C SER A 36 4.24 -9.70 -5.84
N LEU A 37 3.74 -8.60 -5.28
CA LEU A 37 3.29 -8.52 -3.90
C LEU A 37 1.77 -8.50 -3.82
N ILE A 38 1.17 -9.44 -3.09
CA ILE A 38 -0.27 -9.43 -2.82
C ILE A 38 -0.58 -8.35 -1.78
N SER A 39 -1.62 -7.57 -2.03
CA SER A 39 -2.16 -6.61 -1.06
C SER A 39 -3.25 -7.23 -0.20
N PRO A 40 -2.97 -7.55 1.08
CA PRO A 40 -3.97 -8.22 1.94
C PRO A 40 -5.25 -7.41 2.12
N GLY A 41 -5.11 -6.08 2.24
CA GLY A 41 -6.22 -5.17 2.54
C GLY A 41 -7.16 -4.92 1.37
N SER A 42 -6.67 -4.88 0.14
CA SER A 42 -7.46 -4.52 -1.05
C SER A 42 -7.89 -5.73 -1.86
N GLU A 43 -6.94 -6.58 -2.23
CA GLU A 43 -7.18 -7.71 -3.14
C GLU A 43 -7.91 -8.85 -2.44
N MET A 44 -7.56 -9.14 -1.19
CA MET A 44 -8.18 -10.24 -0.46
C MET A 44 -9.61 -9.94 0.02
N LYS A 45 -10.08 -8.70 0.00
CA LYS A 45 -11.49 -8.37 0.29
C LYS A 45 -12.47 -9.07 -0.64
N GLY A 46 -12.17 -9.09 -1.93
CA GLY A 46 -12.98 -9.78 -2.95
C GLY A 46 -13.03 -11.29 -2.68
N ALA A 47 -11.87 -11.88 -2.46
CA ALA A 47 -11.74 -13.31 -2.13
C ALA A 47 -12.49 -13.67 -0.83
N ALA A 48 -12.30 -12.92 0.24
CA ALA A 48 -12.98 -13.15 1.53
C ALA A 48 -14.51 -13.02 1.42
N ARG A 49 -15.01 -12.07 0.60
CA ARG A 49 -16.45 -11.94 0.35
C ARG A 49 -17.00 -13.16 -0.39
N LEU A 50 -16.31 -13.63 -1.44
CA LEU A 50 -16.72 -14.79 -2.22
C LEU A 50 -16.61 -16.10 -1.45
N ARG A 51 -15.70 -16.23 -0.47
CA ARG A 51 -15.69 -17.37 0.45
C ARG A 51 -16.96 -17.46 1.31
N LYS A 52 -17.51 -16.30 1.69
CA LYS A 52 -18.76 -16.23 2.46
C LYS A 52 -20.00 -16.39 1.58
N ASN A 53 -19.98 -15.83 0.39
CA ASN A 53 -21.09 -15.80 -0.56
C ASN A 53 -20.56 -16.09 -1.98
N PRO A 54 -20.39 -17.38 -2.35
CA PRO A 54 -19.88 -17.77 -3.66
C PRO A 54 -20.77 -17.27 -4.81
N SER A 55 -20.13 -16.93 -5.91
CA SER A 55 -20.83 -16.71 -7.20
C SER A 55 -21.26 -18.03 -7.82
N PRO A 56 -22.08 -18.04 -8.87
CA PRO A 56 -22.34 -19.26 -9.66
C PRO A 56 -21.06 -19.94 -10.11
N ALA A 57 -21.04 -21.29 -10.10
CA ALA A 57 -19.82 -22.06 -10.35
C ALA A 57 -19.22 -21.88 -11.76
N ASP A 58 -20.03 -21.44 -12.72
CA ASP A 58 -19.65 -21.10 -14.10
C ASP A 58 -19.15 -19.67 -14.28
N SER A 59 -19.11 -18.87 -13.18
CA SER A 59 -18.56 -17.51 -13.23
C SER A 59 -17.09 -17.49 -13.65
N ALA A 60 -16.75 -16.60 -14.57
CA ALA A 60 -15.38 -16.46 -15.03
C ALA A 60 -14.43 -16.03 -13.89
N PRO A 61 -13.24 -16.63 -13.77
CA PRO A 61 -12.22 -16.20 -12.83
C PRO A 61 -11.82 -14.74 -13.08
N THR A 62 -11.65 -13.97 -12.00
CA THR A 62 -11.23 -12.56 -12.06
C THR A 62 -9.73 -12.44 -11.84
N GLU A 63 -8.99 -12.02 -12.87
CA GLU A 63 -7.57 -11.71 -12.75
C GLU A 63 -7.38 -10.53 -11.78
N PHE A 64 -6.27 -10.53 -11.03
CA PHE A 64 -5.99 -9.48 -10.06
C PHE A 64 -4.48 -9.22 -9.96
N GLY A 65 -4.13 -8.11 -9.34
CA GLY A 65 -2.76 -7.63 -9.18
C GLY A 65 -2.63 -6.16 -9.57
N TYR A 66 -1.72 -5.48 -8.91
CA TYR A 66 -1.38 -4.09 -9.22
C TYR A 66 0.04 -3.68 -8.77
N SER A 67 0.89 -4.66 -8.41
CA SER A 67 2.27 -4.39 -7.96
C SER A 67 3.17 -5.57 -8.28
N ASN A 68 4.07 -5.39 -9.23
CA ASN A 68 5.04 -6.41 -9.61
C ASN A 68 6.40 -5.79 -9.99
N ALA A 69 7.40 -6.63 -10.21
CA ALA A 69 8.72 -6.22 -10.68
C ALA A 69 9.33 -7.29 -11.58
N GLY A 70 10.13 -6.85 -12.55
CA GLY A 70 10.72 -7.75 -13.54
C GLY A 70 11.62 -7.04 -14.52
N ILE A 71 11.73 -7.62 -15.74
CA ILE A 71 12.60 -7.15 -16.81
C ILE A 71 11.75 -6.79 -18.04
N ILE A 72 12.01 -5.63 -18.64
CA ILE A 72 11.35 -5.24 -19.89
C ILE A 72 11.84 -6.16 -21.01
N LEU A 73 10.91 -6.80 -21.71
CA LEU A 73 11.18 -7.58 -22.90
C LEU A 73 11.00 -6.78 -24.19
N GLU A 74 9.96 -5.95 -24.24
CA GLU A 74 9.58 -5.19 -25.43
C GLU A 74 9.00 -3.84 -25.04
N THR A 75 9.15 -2.85 -25.92
CA THR A 75 8.59 -1.51 -25.79
C THR A 75 7.94 -1.09 -27.10
N LYS A 76 6.84 -0.31 -27.05
CA LYS A 76 6.17 0.22 -28.23
C LYS A 76 5.81 1.69 -28.03
N GLY A 77 6.02 2.51 -29.06
CA GLY A 77 5.79 3.95 -29.00
C GLY A 77 6.85 4.71 -28.20
N ASP A 78 6.50 5.89 -27.66
CA ASP A 78 7.39 6.67 -26.80
C ASP A 78 7.39 6.16 -25.36
N CYS A 79 8.31 5.27 -25.04
CA CYS A 79 8.47 4.72 -23.70
C CYS A 79 9.44 5.51 -22.80
N ARG A 80 9.72 6.78 -23.12
CA ARG A 80 10.44 7.72 -22.22
C ARG A 80 11.80 7.20 -21.73
N GLY A 81 12.54 6.55 -22.61
CA GLY A 81 13.85 6.00 -22.32
C GLY A 81 13.83 4.61 -21.66
N LEU A 82 12.67 4.02 -21.40
CA LEU A 82 12.56 2.60 -21.03
C LEU A 82 12.94 1.75 -22.25
N LYS A 83 13.72 0.67 -22.01
CA LYS A 83 14.28 -0.19 -23.06
C LYS A 83 14.24 -1.66 -22.63
N PRO A 84 14.19 -2.60 -23.60
CA PRO A 84 14.39 -4.02 -23.31
C PRO A 84 15.67 -4.27 -22.51
N GLY A 85 15.59 -5.20 -21.55
CA GLY A 85 16.65 -5.55 -20.62
C GLY A 85 16.70 -4.71 -19.35
N MET A 86 15.96 -3.60 -19.25
CA MET A 86 15.89 -2.81 -18.00
C MET A 86 15.12 -3.55 -16.92
N ARG A 87 15.65 -3.51 -15.71
CA ARG A 87 14.99 -3.94 -14.47
C ARG A 87 14.01 -2.85 -14.02
N VAL A 88 12.77 -3.25 -13.72
CA VAL A 88 11.69 -2.29 -13.41
C VAL A 88 10.81 -2.76 -12.26
N ALA A 89 10.23 -1.79 -11.56
CA ALA A 89 9.05 -1.94 -10.72
C ALA A 89 7.83 -1.39 -11.46
N CYS A 90 6.71 -2.09 -11.37
CA CYS A 90 5.47 -1.74 -12.04
C CYS A 90 4.33 -1.62 -11.06
N MET A 91 3.39 -0.74 -11.36
CA MET A 91 2.14 -0.57 -10.64
C MET A 91 0.96 -0.45 -11.60
N GLY A 92 -0.25 -0.56 -11.10
CA GLY A 92 -1.47 -0.35 -11.87
C GLY A 92 -2.44 -1.52 -11.82
N THR A 93 -3.66 -1.24 -11.37
CA THR A 93 -4.74 -2.22 -11.35
C THR A 93 -5.05 -2.71 -12.77
N GLY A 94 -4.99 -4.02 -12.98
CA GLY A 94 -5.20 -4.62 -14.29
C GLY A 94 -4.00 -4.58 -15.22
N ALA A 95 -2.93 -3.82 -14.88
CA ALA A 95 -1.67 -3.75 -15.63
C ALA A 95 -0.57 -4.58 -14.95
N ALA A 96 -0.18 -4.22 -13.72
CA ALA A 96 0.85 -4.93 -12.97
C ALA A 96 0.26 -6.15 -12.23
N LEU A 97 -0.26 -7.10 -12.98
CA LEU A 97 -0.93 -8.31 -12.50
C LEU A 97 0.05 -9.27 -11.80
N HIS A 98 -0.50 -10.20 -11.02
CA HIS A 98 0.21 -11.37 -10.52
C HIS A 98 0.33 -12.42 -11.63
N SER A 99 1.24 -12.22 -12.55
CA SER A 99 1.40 -13.05 -13.75
C SER A 99 2.87 -13.17 -14.15
N ASP A 100 3.19 -14.16 -14.97
CA ASP A 100 4.54 -14.31 -15.55
C ASP A 100 4.89 -13.19 -16.54
N TYR A 101 3.90 -12.61 -17.22
CA TYR A 101 4.07 -11.48 -18.14
C TYR A 101 3.01 -10.40 -17.86
N ALA A 102 3.41 -9.14 -17.96
CA ALA A 102 2.52 -8.00 -17.78
C ALA A 102 2.75 -6.94 -18.88
N ILE A 103 1.67 -6.33 -19.35
CA ILE A 103 1.72 -5.15 -20.24
C ILE A 103 1.36 -3.93 -19.39
N VAL A 104 2.29 -3.00 -19.29
CA VAL A 104 2.18 -1.88 -18.35
C VAL A 104 2.35 -0.54 -19.06
N PRO A 105 1.43 0.44 -18.85
CA PRO A 105 1.59 1.80 -19.35
C PRO A 105 2.86 2.47 -18.84
N VAL A 106 3.48 3.28 -19.68
CA VAL A 106 4.82 3.86 -19.47
C VAL A 106 4.97 4.64 -18.15
N ASN A 107 3.95 5.40 -17.74
CA ASN A 107 4.01 6.21 -16.51
C ASN A 107 3.78 5.38 -15.22
N LEU A 108 3.42 4.12 -15.34
CA LEU A 108 3.29 3.17 -14.23
C LEU A 108 4.52 2.29 -14.04
N VAL A 109 5.60 2.56 -14.78
CA VAL A 109 6.85 1.79 -14.76
C VAL A 109 7.99 2.68 -14.28
N VAL A 110 8.80 2.15 -13.35
CA VAL A 110 9.97 2.84 -12.81
C VAL A 110 11.20 1.93 -12.88
N PRO A 111 12.30 2.38 -13.52
CA PRO A 111 13.56 1.65 -13.47
C PRO A 111 14.05 1.46 -12.03
N ILE A 112 14.61 0.29 -11.74
CA ILE A 112 15.22 0.00 -10.45
C ILE A 112 16.73 -0.23 -10.59
N PRO A 113 17.55 0.30 -9.65
CA PRO A 113 18.99 0.07 -9.66
C PRO A 113 19.30 -1.39 -9.26
N ASP A 114 20.52 -1.86 -9.57
CA ASP A 114 20.95 -3.23 -9.27
C ASP A 114 20.97 -3.54 -7.77
N THR A 115 21.07 -2.52 -6.92
CA THR A 115 21.02 -2.63 -5.46
C THR A 115 19.63 -2.94 -4.90
N VAL A 116 18.57 -2.80 -5.70
CA VAL A 116 17.19 -3.12 -5.32
C VAL A 116 16.79 -4.46 -5.93
N THR A 117 16.36 -5.41 -5.11
CA THR A 117 15.86 -6.70 -5.60
C THR A 117 14.46 -6.58 -6.19
N PHE A 118 14.04 -7.54 -7.02
CA PHE A 118 12.66 -7.55 -7.53
C PHE A 118 11.63 -7.70 -6.40
N GLU A 119 11.96 -8.46 -5.35
CA GLU A 119 11.11 -8.58 -4.16
C GLU A 119 10.89 -7.22 -3.49
N GLN A 120 11.96 -6.47 -3.24
CA GLN A 120 11.87 -5.12 -2.68
C GLN A 120 11.06 -4.18 -3.59
N ALA A 121 11.32 -4.25 -4.89
CA ALA A 121 10.65 -3.43 -5.88
C ALA A 121 9.14 -3.70 -6.00
N SER A 122 8.70 -4.94 -5.72
CA SER A 122 7.29 -5.31 -5.75
C SER A 122 6.44 -4.63 -4.66
N TYR A 123 7.07 -3.98 -3.67
CA TYR A 123 6.38 -3.15 -2.66
C TYR A 123 5.93 -1.78 -3.18
N LEU A 124 6.39 -1.37 -4.37
CA LEU A 124 6.26 0.00 -4.88
C LEU A 124 4.84 0.56 -4.80
N SER A 125 3.82 -0.18 -5.23
CA SER A 125 2.45 0.31 -5.28
C SER A 125 1.86 0.57 -3.88
N LEU A 126 2.14 -0.31 -2.92
CA LEU A 126 1.70 -0.14 -1.54
C LEU A 126 2.48 0.97 -0.84
N ALA A 127 3.77 1.09 -1.12
CA ALA A 127 4.60 2.19 -0.63
C ALA A 127 4.13 3.55 -1.19
N ALA A 128 3.73 3.60 -2.46
CA ALA A 128 3.18 4.82 -3.07
C ALA A 128 1.82 5.21 -2.45
N THR A 129 0.98 4.22 -2.10
CA THR A 129 -0.24 4.46 -1.32
C THR A 129 0.08 5.05 0.06
N SER A 130 1.09 4.52 0.74
CA SER A 130 1.56 5.03 2.04
C SER A 130 2.11 6.45 1.92
N LEU A 131 2.95 6.72 0.92
CA LEU A 131 3.51 8.06 0.70
C LEU A 131 2.43 9.09 0.38
N GLN A 132 1.41 8.71 -0.40
CA GLN A 132 0.27 9.59 -0.67
C GLN A 132 -0.49 9.93 0.62
N ALA A 133 -0.68 8.96 1.52
CA ALA A 133 -1.30 9.21 2.82
C ALA A 133 -0.48 10.17 3.67
N VAL A 134 0.85 10.00 3.72
CA VAL A 134 1.79 10.90 4.41
C VAL A 134 1.69 12.32 3.86
N ARG A 135 1.70 12.48 2.53
CA ARG A 135 1.55 13.80 1.89
C ARG A 135 0.22 14.47 2.21
N ARG A 136 -0.87 13.70 2.24
CA ARG A 136 -2.20 14.22 2.60
C ARG A 136 -2.35 14.57 4.07
N THR A 137 -1.53 14.01 4.93
CA THR A 137 -1.46 14.40 6.36
C THR A 137 -0.82 15.78 6.54
N GLU A 138 0.04 16.22 5.60
CA GLU A 138 0.77 17.50 5.66
C GLU A 138 1.64 17.61 6.91
N VAL A 139 2.31 16.50 7.25
CA VAL A 139 3.18 16.40 8.42
C VAL A 139 4.33 17.41 8.37
N GLN A 140 4.69 17.95 9.53
CA GLN A 140 5.82 18.86 9.72
C GLN A 140 6.91 18.21 10.58
N LEU A 141 8.14 18.70 10.44
CA LEU A 141 9.28 18.29 11.27
C LEU A 141 8.97 18.48 12.77
N GLY A 142 9.20 17.45 13.57
CA GLY A 142 9.01 17.49 15.03
C GLY A 142 7.58 17.24 15.51
N GLU A 143 6.63 17.00 14.62
CA GLU A 143 5.27 16.62 14.98
C GLU A 143 5.20 15.20 15.57
N TYR A 144 4.24 14.98 16.44
CA TYR A 144 3.92 13.69 17.06
C TYR A 144 2.68 13.08 16.42
N GLY A 145 2.75 11.81 16.05
CA GLY A 145 1.63 11.14 15.40
C GLY A 145 1.46 9.68 15.80
N ALA A 146 0.24 9.18 15.60
CA ALA A 146 -0.09 7.77 15.77
C ALA A 146 -0.50 7.13 14.44
N VAL A 147 0.00 5.92 14.18
CA VAL A 147 -0.40 5.11 13.03
C VAL A 147 -1.13 3.86 13.51
N LEU A 148 -2.42 3.77 13.21
CA LEU A 148 -3.31 2.70 13.63
C LEU A 148 -3.38 1.62 12.55
N GLY A 149 -2.94 0.41 12.92
CA GLY A 149 -2.74 -0.73 12.02
C GLY A 149 -1.34 -0.72 11.40
N GLN A 150 -0.51 -1.71 11.77
CA GLN A 150 0.84 -1.92 11.27
C GLN A 150 0.87 -3.00 10.16
N GLY A 151 -0.17 -3.03 9.33
CA GLY A 151 -0.14 -3.72 8.05
C GLY A 151 0.88 -3.11 7.11
N ILE A 152 1.05 -3.63 5.89
CA ILE A 152 2.07 -3.12 4.94
C ILE A 152 1.96 -1.60 4.76
N VAL A 153 0.76 -1.08 4.47
CA VAL A 153 0.56 0.36 4.24
C VAL A 153 0.83 1.19 5.50
N GLY A 154 0.36 0.74 6.67
CA GLY A 154 0.56 1.47 7.92
C GLY A 154 2.02 1.48 8.35
N ASN A 155 2.72 0.35 8.26
CA ASN A 155 4.13 0.26 8.60
C ASN A 155 4.98 1.16 7.68
N LEU A 156 4.79 1.07 6.35
CA LEU A 156 5.50 1.95 5.41
C LEU A 156 5.18 3.43 5.63
N ALA A 157 3.92 3.77 5.97
CA ALA A 157 3.56 5.15 6.30
C ALA A 157 4.25 5.62 7.58
N ALA A 158 4.33 4.77 8.63
CA ALA A 158 5.02 5.10 9.87
C ALA A 158 6.50 5.38 9.63
N GLN A 159 7.20 4.55 8.85
CA GLN A 159 8.58 4.80 8.44
C GLN A 159 8.71 6.13 7.66
N LEU A 160 7.81 6.40 6.71
CA LEU A 160 7.82 7.62 5.90
C LEU A 160 7.56 8.88 6.74
N TYR A 161 6.69 8.83 7.75
CA TYR A 161 6.53 9.92 8.71
C TYR A 161 7.81 10.19 9.51
N GLN A 162 8.49 9.13 9.97
CA GLN A 162 9.79 9.27 10.64
C GLN A 162 10.83 9.89 9.72
N LEU A 163 10.84 9.52 8.43
CA LEU A 163 11.73 10.14 7.43
C LEU A 163 11.41 11.62 7.16
N CYS A 164 10.16 12.05 7.38
CA CYS A 164 9.78 13.47 7.40
C CYS A 164 10.18 14.19 8.70
N GLY A 165 10.76 13.47 9.66
CA GLY A 165 11.19 14.04 10.95
C GLY A 165 10.10 14.08 12.02
N ALA A 166 9.02 13.33 11.85
CA ALA A 166 7.98 13.19 12.88
C ALA A 166 8.33 12.07 13.87
N HIS A 167 7.79 12.18 15.07
CA HIS A 167 7.79 11.13 16.08
C HIS A 167 6.53 10.26 15.90
N VAL A 168 6.69 8.94 15.80
CA VAL A 168 5.58 8.05 15.44
C VAL A 168 5.41 6.92 16.46
N LEU A 169 4.15 6.73 16.88
CA LEU A 169 3.72 5.60 17.69
C LEU A 169 2.75 4.73 16.89
N GLY A 170 2.96 3.42 16.87
CA GLY A 170 2.07 2.46 16.23
C GLY A 170 1.00 1.93 17.19
N TRP A 171 -0.24 1.72 16.71
CA TRP A 171 -1.24 0.91 17.39
C TRP A 171 -1.46 -0.36 16.58
N GLU A 172 -1.23 -1.53 17.20
CA GLU A 172 -1.37 -2.81 16.51
C GLU A 172 -1.83 -3.89 17.50
N THR A 173 -2.63 -4.83 17.03
CA THR A 173 -3.20 -5.91 17.86
C THR A 173 -2.60 -7.27 17.55
N LEU A 174 -2.02 -7.44 16.35
CA LEU A 174 -1.42 -8.70 15.94
C LEU A 174 0.07 -8.72 16.30
N ALA A 175 0.48 -9.69 17.12
CA ALA A 175 1.84 -9.79 17.64
C ALA A 175 2.91 -9.81 16.54
N LEU A 176 2.69 -10.56 15.44
CA LEU A 176 3.59 -10.61 14.30
C LEU A 176 3.83 -9.21 13.70
N ARG A 177 2.77 -8.42 13.54
CA ARG A 177 2.87 -7.08 12.94
C ARG A 177 3.54 -6.09 13.88
N ALA A 178 3.29 -6.21 15.19
CA ALA A 178 3.99 -5.42 16.20
C ALA A 178 5.49 -5.74 16.24
N GLU A 179 5.86 -7.02 16.15
CA GLU A 179 7.26 -7.45 16.06
C GLU A 179 7.95 -6.89 14.80
N ILE A 180 7.28 -6.99 13.64
CA ILE A 180 7.79 -6.46 12.38
C ILE A 180 7.92 -4.92 12.44
N ALA A 181 6.96 -4.23 13.05
CA ALA A 181 7.03 -2.78 13.26
C ALA A 181 8.28 -2.41 14.11
N GLY A 182 8.56 -3.17 15.16
CA GLY A 182 9.77 -3.02 15.96
C GLY A 182 11.07 -3.18 15.14
N LYS A 183 11.12 -4.15 14.20
CA LYS A 183 12.24 -4.31 13.27
C LYS A 183 12.43 -3.13 12.33
N CYS A 184 11.35 -2.38 12.09
CA CYS A 184 11.35 -1.14 11.31
C CYS A 184 11.52 0.13 12.16
N GLY A 185 11.87 0.00 13.45
CA GLY A 185 12.07 1.14 14.35
C GLY A 185 10.79 1.82 14.85
N ILE A 186 9.65 1.13 14.81
CA ILE A 186 8.35 1.65 15.23
C ILE A 186 7.93 1.01 16.55
N THR A 187 7.83 1.83 17.62
CA THR A 187 7.24 1.39 18.89
C THR A 187 5.73 1.22 18.73
N THR A 188 5.18 0.13 19.29
CA THR A 188 3.74 -0.18 19.16
C THR A 188 3.07 -0.36 20.52
N ILE A 189 1.77 -0.03 20.56
CA ILE A 189 0.85 -0.34 21.66
C ILE A 189 -0.20 -1.34 21.17
N ASP A 190 -0.45 -2.39 21.97
CA ASP A 190 -1.56 -3.31 21.74
C ASP A 190 -2.83 -2.77 22.44
N PHE A 191 -3.67 -2.12 21.66
CA PHE A 191 -4.85 -1.42 22.15
C PHE A 191 -6.05 -2.33 22.49
N LEU A 192 -5.93 -3.64 22.28
CA LEU A 192 -6.89 -4.60 22.80
C LEU A 192 -6.50 -5.13 24.19
N LYS A 193 -5.21 -5.14 24.51
CA LYS A 193 -4.70 -5.62 25.81
C LYS A 193 -4.66 -4.54 26.88
N SER A 194 -4.49 -3.28 26.48
CA SER A 194 -4.39 -2.15 27.39
C SER A 194 -5.11 -0.91 26.84
N ASP A 195 -5.48 0.02 27.72
CA ASP A 195 -5.94 1.35 27.28
C ASP A 195 -4.79 2.09 26.59
N PRO A 196 -4.92 2.44 25.29
CA PRO A 196 -3.86 3.10 24.58
C PRO A 196 -3.77 4.61 24.86
N VAL A 197 -4.75 5.20 25.55
CA VAL A 197 -4.90 6.66 25.65
C VAL A 197 -3.75 7.28 26.47
N GLU A 198 -3.54 6.81 27.70
CA GLU A 198 -2.51 7.40 28.57
C GLU A 198 -1.09 7.20 28.04
N PRO A 199 -0.68 5.99 27.57
CA PRO A 199 0.63 5.83 26.95
C PRO A 199 0.83 6.70 25.69
N THR A 200 -0.23 6.95 24.93
CA THR A 200 -0.15 7.82 23.75
C THR A 200 -0.02 9.28 24.14
N LYS A 201 -0.71 9.73 25.20
CA LYS A 201 -0.54 11.08 25.75
C LYS A 201 0.86 11.30 26.32
N GLU A 202 1.39 10.33 27.04
CA GLU A 202 2.76 10.37 27.56
C GLU A 202 3.78 10.49 26.42
N PHE A 203 3.61 9.70 25.36
CA PHE A 203 4.45 9.77 24.16
C PHE A 203 4.44 11.16 23.51
N ALA A 204 3.27 11.81 23.44
CA ALA A 204 3.09 13.10 22.78
C ALA A 204 3.10 14.31 23.76
N ALA A 205 3.52 14.09 25.01
CA ALA A 205 3.57 15.15 26.00
C ALA A 205 4.58 16.26 25.63
N PRO A 206 4.29 17.54 25.98
CA PRO A 206 3.11 18.00 26.70
C PRO A 206 1.93 18.41 25.78
N TYR A 207 2.07 18.32 24.45
CA TYR A 207 1.15 18.98 23.52
C TYR A 207 0.03 18.08 23.01
N GLY A 208 0.17 16.75 23.06
CA GLY A 208 -0.71 15.79 22.41
C GLY A 208 -0.33 15.54 20.95
N LEU A 209 -1.06 14.64 20.29
CA LEU A 209 -0.81 14.27 18.91
C LEU A 209 -1.16 15.41 17.94
N ASP A 210 -0.27 15.66 16.97
CA ASP A 210 -0.50 16.56 15.85
C ASP A 210 -1.29 15.87 14.73
N PHE A 211 -1.05 14.57 14.53
CA PHE A 211 -1.73 13.80 13.52
C PHE A 211 -2.00 12.34 13.92
N ALA A 212 -2.94 11.71 13.19
CA ALA A 212 -3.15 10.27 13.23
C ALA A 212 -3.45 9.72 11.83
N LEU A 213 -3.00 8.49 11.57
CA LEU A 213 -3.30 7.75 10.34
C LEU A 213 -4.05 6.47 10.68
N PHE A 214 -5.21 6.26 10.04
CA PHE A 214 -5.97 5.01 10.10
C PHE A 214 -5.65 4.16 8.87
N ALA A 215 -4.89 3.10 9.06
CA ALA A 215 -4.41 2.21 8.00
C ALA A 215 -5.02 0.80 8.08
N PHE A 216 -6.26 0.69 8.54
CA PHE A 216 -7.03 -0.55 8.59
C PHE A 216 -8.46 -0.36 8.07
N GLY A 217 -9.19 -1.45 7.87
CA GLY A 217 -10.57 -1.40 7.39
C GLY A 217 -11.58 -1.84 8.44
N GLY A 218 -12.86 -1.48 8.24
CA GLY A 218 -13.96 -1.88 9.10
C GLY A 218 -14.41 -0.78 10.06
N ASP A 219 -14.99 -1.16 11.19
CA ASP A 219 -15.45 -0.23 12.21
C ASP A 219 -14.26 0.31 13.01
N ALA A 220 -14.10 1.62 13.02
CA ALA A 220 -13.03 2.33 13.72
C ALA A 220 -13.55 3.30 14.80
N GLU A 221 -14.81 3.22 15.18
CA GLU A 221 -15.43 4.15 16.16
C GLU A 221 -14.64 4.23 17.46
N LYS A 222 -14.39 3.08 18.11
CA LYS A 222 -13.65 3.06 19.38
C LYS A 222 -12.23 3.64 19.23
N ALA A 223 -11.54 3.26 18.15
CA ALA A 223 -10.19 3.77 17.88
C ALA A 223 -10.18 5.27 17.63
N PHE A 224 -11.16 5.77 16.87
CA PHE A 224 -11.31 7.21 16.59
C PHE A 224 -11.58 8.02 17.86
N LEU A 225 -12.50 7.56 18.71
CA LEU A 225 -12.81 8.22 19.97
C LEU A 225 -11.61 8.24 20.93
N ASN A 226 -10.80 7.19 20.95
CA ASN A 226 -9.58 7.16 21.76
C ASN A 226 -8.48 8.07 21.18
N ILE A 227 -8.24 8.05 19.86
CA ILE A 227 -7.30 8.98 19.23
C ILE A 227 -7.69 10.44 19.48
N LYS A 228 -8.97 10.76 19.38
CA LYS A 228 -9.46 12.12 19.66
C LYS A 228 -9.07 12.62 21.05
N LYS A 229 -9.05 11.74 22.08
CA LYS A 229 -8.60 12.08 23.44
C LYS A 229 -7.08 12.32 23.53
N CYS A 230 -6.32 11.83 22.55
CA CYS A 230 -4.86 11.97 22.48
C CYS A 230 -4.41 13.14 21.61
N MET A 231 -5.30 13.70 20.79
CA MET A 231 -4.97 14.84 19.93
C MET A 231 -4.65 16.09 20.74
N LYS A 232 -3.83 16.97 20.19
CA LYS A 232 -3.58 18.29 20.76
C LYS A 232 -4.88 19.09 20.90
N VAL A 233 -4.89 20.00 21.85
CA VAL A 233 -6.09 20.76 22.23
C VAL A 233 -5.81 22.25 22.04
N SER A 234 -6.72 22.94 21.36
CA SER A 234 -6.69 24.39 21.23
C SER A 234 -7.01 25.10 22.57
N ALA A 235 -6.75 26.41 22.66
CA ALA A 235 -6.95 27.18 23.88
C ALA A 235 -8.40 27.17 24.40
N ASP A 236 -9.37 26.91 23.52
CA ASP A 236 -10.79 26.78 23.84
C ASP A 236 -11.21 25.36 24.27
N GLY A 237 -10.25 24.44 24.41
CA GLY A 237 -10.48 23.05 24.85
C GLY A 237 -10.91 22.06 23.77
N HIS A 238 -10.89 22.46 22.49
CA HIS A 238 -11.28 21.57 21.40
C HIS A 238 -10.09 20.80 20.80
N ALA A 239 -10.27 19.51 20.52
CA ALA A 239 -9.27 18.69 19.82
C ALA A 239 -8.99 19.29 18.44
N MET A 240 -7.72 19.32 18.05
CA MET A 240 -7.27 19.81 16.74
C MET A 240 -6.14 18.93 16.18
N GLY A 241 -5.84 19.12 14.91
CA GLY A 241 -4.81 18.34 14.20
C GLY A 241 -5.37 17.59 13.01
N ASN A 242 -4.54 16.75 12.39
CA ASN A 242 -4.85 16.07 11.14
C ASN A 242 -5.15 14.58 11.37
N ILE A 243 -6.30 14.10 10.92
CA ILE A 243 -6.61 12.66 10.89
C ILE A 243 -6.74 12.24 9.44
N THR A 244 -5.89 11.30 9.01
CA THR A 244 -5.92 10.76 7.64
C THR A 244 -6.44 9.32 7.64
N LEU A 245 -7.36 9.03 6.73
CA LEU A 245 -7.94 7.70 6.54
C LEU A 245 -7.43 7.13 5.22
N VAL A 246 -6.58 6.11 5.25
CA VAL A 246 -6.08 5.41 4.06
C VAL A 246 -6.71 4.02 3.93
N GLY A 247 -7.12 3.42 5.03
CA GLY A 247 -7.90 2.19 5.05
C GLY A 247 -9.39 2.45 4.79
N ALA A 248 -10.12 1.42 4.36
CA ALA A 248 -11.57 1.51 4.21
C ALA A 248 -12.26 1.35 5.58
N CYS A 249 -12.00 2.26 6.51
CA CYS A 249 -12.60 2.31 7.83
C CYS A 249 -13.77 3.29 7.89
N ARG A 250 -14.67 3.05 8.82
CA ARG A 250 -15.78 3.94 9.17
C ARG A 250 -15.50 4.59 10.51
N VAL A 251 -15.50 5.92 10.53
CA VAL A 251 -15.33 6.74 11.73
C VAL A 251 -16.57 7.58 11.99
N PRO A 252 -16.97 7.82 13.26
CA PRO A 252 -18.09 8.68 13.60
C PRO A 252 -17.64 10.14 13.52
N VAL A 253 -18.12 10.87 12.51
CA VAL A 253 -17.86 12.30 12.36
C VAL A 253 -19.17 13.04 12.36
N ASP A 254 -19.43 13.73 13.45
CA ASP A 254 -20.57 14.62 13.58
C ASP A 254 -20.12 16.09 13.40
N GLY A 255 -20.93 16.90 12.80
CA GLY A 255 -20.69 18.34 12.69
C GLY A 255 -20.79 19.05 14.04
N GLY A 256 -20.11 20.18 14.19
CA GLY A 256 -20.17 21.04 15.35
C GLY A 256 -19.07 20.78 16.41
N ALA A 257 -19.25 21.40 17.57
CA ALA A 257 -18.24 21.43 18.64
C ALA A 257 -17.80 20.06 19.15
N ALA A 258 -18.64 19.06 19.07
CA ALA A 258 -18.31 17.69 19.47
C ALA A 258 -17.15 17.08 18.68
N SER A 259 -16.95 17.46 17.42
CA SER A 259 -15.81 17.03 16.58
C SER A 259 -14.56 17.88 16.77
N GLY A 260 -14.66 19.02 17.46
CA GLY A 260 -13.56 19.95 17.63
C GLY A 260 -13.13 20.60 16.31
N ASN A 261 -11.85 20.96 16.23
CA ASN A 261 -11.21 21.55 15.04
C ASN A 261 -10.31 20.53 14.31
N LEU A 262 -10.76 19.28 14.19
CA LEU A 262 -10.02 18.21 13.50
C LEU A 262 -10.15 18.36 11.98
N ASN A 263 -9.02 18.24 11.28
CA ASN A 263 -8.98 18.10 9.83
C ASN A 263 -9.02 16.61 9.48
N ILE A 264 -10.16 16.12 9.00
CA ILE A 264 -10.31 14.71 8.57
C ILE A 264 -10.13 14.62 7.07
N ARG A 265 -9.16 13.83 6.64
CA ARG A 265 -8.75 13.69 5.24
C ARG A 265 -8.82 12.24 4.79
N ILE A 266 -9.34 12.01 3.61
CA ILE A 266 -9.32 10.70 2.98
C ILE A 266 -8.14 10.64 2.02
N SER A 267 -7.34 9.59 2.10
CA SER A 267 -6.28 9.29 1.16
C SER A 267 -6.62 8.01 0.39
N SER A 268 -6.59 8.09 -0.92
CA SER A 268 -6.78 6.94 -1.79
C SER A 268 -5.71 6.93 -2.88
N ARG A 269 -5.36 5.72 -3.33
CA ARG A 269 -4.43 5.51 -4.45
C ARG A 269 -3.00 5.99 -4.17
N THR A 270 -2.23 6.26 -5.20
CA THR A 270 -0.77 6.43 -5.14
C THR A 270 -0.29 7.84 -5.47
N GLY A 271 -1.21 8.73 -5.80
CA GLY A 271 -0.94 10.10 -6.22
C GLY A 271 -1.69 10.48 -7.49
N ALA A 272 -1.47 11.68 -7.98
CA ALA A 272 -2.06 12.15 -9.22
C ALA A 272 -1.55 11.34 -10.42
N GLY A 273 -2.43 11.11 -11.38
CA GLY A 273 -2.18 10.36 -12.60
C GLY A 273 -2.61 8.88 -12.54
N TYR A 274 -2.70 8.29 -11.36
CA TYR A 274 -3.16 6.92 -11.22
C TYR A 274 -4.66 6.80 -11.56
N HIS A 275 -4.99 5.94 -12.52
CA HIS A 275 -6.30 5.81 -13.18
C HIS A 275 -6.71 6.99 -14.08
N ASP A 276 -5.77 7.82 -14.47
CA ASP A 276 -5.92 8.73 -15.61
C ASP A 276 -5.26 8.08 -16.84
N HIS A 277 -6.08 7.54 -17.72
CA HIS A 277 -5.64 6.74 -18.86
C HIS A 277 -4.66 7.49 -19.77
N ASP A 278 -4.93 8.78 -20.04
CA ASP A 278 -4.05 9.60 -20.87
C ASP A 278 -2.68 9.80 -20.19
N TRP A 279 -2.71 10.08 -18.87
CA TRP A 279 -1.49 10.24 -18.11
C TRP A 279 -0.70 8.93 -18.02
N GLU A 280 -1.36 7.81 -17.75
CA GLU A 280 -0.70 6.49 -17.68
C GLU A 280 0.04 6.17 -18.97
N LEU A 281 -0.52 6.54 -20.13
CA LEU A 281 0.08 6.40 -21.46
C LEU A 281 1.05 7.54 -21.84
N GLY A 282 1.50 8.34 -20.88
CA GLY A 282 2.59 9.27 -21.07
C GLY A 282 2.22 10.73 -21.31
N LYS A 283 0.94 11.12 -21.25
CA LYS A 283 0.53 12.54 -21.35
C LYS A 283 0.67 13.22 -20.01
N ASP A 284 1.83 13.84 -19.75
CA ASP A 284 2.09 14.51 -18.49
C ASP A 284 1.18 15.69 -18.22
N TYR A 285 0.93 15.92 -16.93
CA TYR A 285 0.35 17.17 -16.46
C TYR A 285 1.32 18.33 -16.65
N PRO A 286 0.82 19.56 -16.86
CA PRO A 286 1.69 20.73 -16.90
C PRO A 286 2.50 20.85 -15.61
N ALA A 287 3.82 21.04 -15.75
CA ALA A 287 4.72 21.23 -14.62
C ALA A 287 4.25 22.41 -13.75
N GLY A 288 4.27 22.25 -12.44
CA GLY A 288 3.81 23.26 -11.48
C GLY A 288 2.33 23.16 -11.08
N PHE A 289 1.47 22.53 -11.89
CA PHE A 289 0.06 22.29 -11.49
C PHE A 289 -0.11 21.06 -10.61
N VAL A 290 0.68 20.01 -10.89
CA VAL A 290 0.66 18.76 -10.12
C VAL A 290 2.07 18.47 -9.61
N GLN A 291 2.30 18.78 -8.33
CA GLN A 291 3.62 18.66 -7.74
C GLN A 291 4.05 17.21 -7.51
N PHE A 292 3.11 16.34 -7.08
CA PHE A 292 3.38 14.97 -6.70
C PHE A 292 2.53 13.98 -7.51
N THR A 293 3.02 13.62 -8.70
CA THR A 293 2.43 12.54 -9.48
C THR A 293 2.78 11.17 -8.90
N THR A 294 2.01 10.15 -9.26
CA THR A 294 2.30 8.75 -8.94
C THR A 294 3.73 8.36 -9.32
N GLN A 295 4.21 8.75 -10.51
CA GLN A 295 5.56 8.42 -10.96
C GLN A 295 6.65 9.14 -10.14
N ARG A 296 6.42 10.40 -9.74
CA ARG A 296 7.36 11.11 -8.84
C ARG A 296 7.43 10.45 -7.48
N ASN A 297 6.28 10.04 -6.92
CA ASN A 297 6.23 9.28 -5.68
C ASN A 297 6.99 7.95 -5.80
N ALA A 298 6.78 7.24 -6.91
CA ALA A 298 7.41 5.95 -7.16
C ALA A 298 8.94 6.03 -7.26
N ARG A 299 9.47 7.03 -7.98
CA ARG A 299 10.92 7.25 -8.09
C ARG A 299 11.57 7.55 -6.75
N GLU A 300 10.93 8.40 -5.92
CA GLU A 300 11.41 8.70 -4.57
C GLU A 300 11.46 7.44 -3.70
N LEU A 301 10.43 6.60 -3.75
CA LEU A 301 10.38 5.38 -2.96
C LEU A 301 11.44 4.36 -3.38
N ILE A 302 11.70 4.19 -4.67
CA ILE A 302 12.78 3.33 -5.14
C ILE A 302 14.15 3.85 -4.66
N ALA A 303 14.36 5.17 -4.66
CA ALA A 303 15.59 5.77 -4.10
C ALA A 303 15.71 5.47 -2.59
N LEU A 304 14.65 5.68 -1.81
CA LEU A 304 14.65 5.39 -0.37
C LEU A 304 14.89 3.91 -0.04
N ILE A 305 14.35 2.98 -0.85
CA ILE A 305 14.61 1.55 -0.72
C ILE A 305 16.09 1.24 -1.06
N ALA A 306 16.61 1.79 -2.15
CA ALA A 306 18.00 1.62 -2.57
C ALA A 306 19.00 2.13 -1.51
N GLU A 307 18.68 3.23 -0.85
CA GLU A 307 19.42 3.84 0.25
C GLU A 307 19.21 3.11 1.60
N LYS A 308 18.37 2.08 1.67
CA LYS A 308 17.97 1.37 2.89
C LYS A 308 17.38 2.27 3.97
N ARG A 309 16.76 3.37 3.56
CA ARG A 309 16.04 4.30 4.45
C ARG A 309 14.57 3.91 4.61
N LEU A 310 13.97 3.28 3.60
CA LEU A 310 12.66 2.64 3.68
C LEU A 310 12.87 1.13 3.68
N LEU A 311 12.55 0.49 4.80
CA LEU A 311 12.77 -0.93 5.01
C LEU A 311 11.53 -1.72 4.56
N VAL A 312 11.69 -2.55 3.53
CA VAL A 312 10.62 -3.44 3.03
C VAL A 312 10.89 -4.91 3.31
N ASP A 313 12.16 -5.32 3.44
CA ASP A 313 12.54 -6.72 3.70
C ASP A 313 11.89 -7.30 4.96
N PRO A 314 11.85 -6.58 6.12
CA PRO A 314 11.21 -7.09 7.32
C PRO A 314 9.71 -7.38 7.15
N LEU A 315 9.05 -6.73 6.18
CA LEU A 315 7.63 -6.89 5.90
C LEU A 315 7.32 -8.20 5.16
N THR A 316 8.31 -8.80 4.48
CA THR A 316 8.12 -10.05 3.73
C THR A 316 8.13 -11.24 4.68
N THR A 317 6.98 -11.87 4.84
CA THR A 317 6.84 -13.06 5.68
C THR A 317 6.86 -14.36 4.87
N HIS A 318 6.36 -14.35 3.64
CA HIS A 318 6.24 -15.54 2.81
C HIS A 318 6.62 -15.27 1.36
N ARG A 319 7.20 -16.30 0.73
CA ARG A 319 7.52 -16.37 -0.70
C ARG A 319 6.87 -17.62 -1.25
N ILE A 320 5.92 -17.46 -2.16
CA ILE A 320 5.09 -18.54 -2.67
C ILE A 320 5.17 -18.52 -4.20
N PRO A 321 5.50 -19.64 -4.85
CA PRO A 321 5.43 -19.73 -6.31
C PRO A 321 4.02 -19.44 -6.85
N LEU A 322 3.91 -18.78 -8.00
CA LEU A 322 2.62 -18.41 -8.60
C LEU A 322 1.70 -19.62 -8.77
N GLU A 323 2.22 -20.76 -9.11
CA GLU A 323 1.45 -22.01 -9.24
C GLU A 323 0.79 -22.44 -7.93
N ASN A 324 1.35 -22.03 -6.79
CA ASN A 324 0.82 -22.32 -5.45
C ASN A 324 0.01 -21.13 -4.85
N ILE A 325 -0.44 -20.21 -5.69
CA ILE A 325 -1.15 -18.98 -5.26
C ILE A 325 -2.34 -19.24 -4.32
N ARG A 326 -2.93 -20.43 -4.36
CA ARG A 326 -3.98 -20.85 -3.45
C ARG A 326 -3.52 -20.78 -1.98
N GLU A 327 -2.32 -21.25 -1.69
CA GLU A 327 -1.73 -21.18 -0.34
C GLU A 327 -1.63 -19.74 0.16
N ALA A 328 -1.25 -18.82 -0.73
CA ALA A 328 -1.20 -17.39 -0.42
C ALA A 328 -2.57 -16.83 -0.05
N GLY A 329 -3.62 -17.24 -0.79
CA GLY A 329 -4.99 -16.83 -0.52
C GLY A 329 -5.52 -17.38 0.80
N ASP A 330 -5.27 -18.64 1.08
CA ASP A 330 -5.69 -19.30 2.33
C ASP A 330 -4.98 -18.65 3.52
N LEU A 331 -3.67 -18.45 3.43
CA LEU A 331 -2.88 -17.79 4.47
C LEU A 331 -3.37 -16.37 4.77
N LEU A 332 -3.58 -15.54 3.76
CA LEU A 332 -3.95 -14.14 3.94
C LEU A 332 -5.40 -13.94 4.40
N VAL A 333 -6.32 -14.86 4.05
CA VAL A 333 -7.75 -14.74 4.40
C VAL A 333 -8.07 -15.45 5.71
N GLU A 334 -7.48 -16.61 5.96
CA GLU A 334 -7.82 -17.47 7.11
C GLU A 334 -6.86 -17.28 8.28
N HIS A 335 -5.58 -16.91 7.99
CA HIS A 335 -4.52 -16.78 8.99
C HIS A 335 -3.80 -15.44 8.92
N PRO A 336 -4.54 -14.29 8.98
CA PRO A 336 -3.95 -12.95 8.85
C PRO A 336 -3.02 -12.59 10.00
N ASP A 337 -3.01 -13.34 11.08
CA ASP A 337 -2.10 -13.26 12.23
C ASP A 337 -0.73 -13.90 11.97
N GLN A 338 -0.60 -14.72 10.91
CA GLN A 338 0.61 -15.45 10.56
C GLN A 338 1.34 -14.85 9.35
N ALA A 339 0.71 -13.90 8.63
CA ALA A 339 1.28 -13.32 7.43
C ALA A 339 1.12 -11.80 7.35
N LEU A 340 2.11 -11.16 6.71
CA LEU A 340 2.05 -9.74 6.35
C LEU A 340 2.32 -9.56 4.85
N GLY A 341 3.56 -9.52 4.42
CA GLY A 341 3.95 -9.46 3.01
C GLY A 341 4.07 -10.86 2.41
N VAL A 342 3.21 -11.18 1.47
CA VAL A 342 3.25 -12.44 0.71
C VAL A 342 3.65 -12.12 -0.72
N ILE A 343 4.86 -12.50 -1.08
CA ILE A 343 5.42 -12.33 -2.42
C ILE A 343 5.16 -13.59 -3.24
N LEU A 344 4.61 -13.40 -4.43
CA LEU A 344 4.54 -14.44 -5.45
C LEU A 344 5.81 -14.39 -6.30
N THR A 345 6.41 -15.56 -6.56
CA THR A 345 7.57 -15.72 -7.43
C THR A 345 7.18 -16.43 -8.73
N MET A 346 7.68 -15.92 -9.85
CA MET A 346 7.43 -16.47 -11.18
C MET A 346 8.62 -17.37 -11.58
N LYS A 347 8.34 -18.44 -12.34
CA LYS A 347 9.35 -19.30 -12.95
C LYS A 347 9.58 -18.87 -14.38
N HIS A 348 10.83 -18.69 -14.78
CA HIS A 348 11.26 -18.41 -16.15
C HIS A 348 12.37 -19.39 -16.54
#